data_ff1dc2a82ea7c7e0fa4857432b2ad532
#
_entry.id   ff1dc2a82ea7c7e0fa4857432b2ad532
#
_cell.length_a   1.000
_cell.length_b   1.000
_cell.length_c   1.000
_cell.angle_alpha   90.00
_cell.angle_beta   90.00
_cell.angle_gamma   90.00
#
_symmetry.space_group_name_H-M   'P 1'
#
loop_
_entity.id
_entity.type
_entity.pdbx_description
1 polymer ?
#
loop_
_entity_poly.entity_id
_entity_poly.type
_entity_poly.pdbx_seq_one_letter_code
_entity_poly.pdbx_strand_id
1 'polypeptide(L)'
;MEKLAIFLLLLSSAAWAEWKSVGEDNAAAFYADPATIVRSGNTAKQWSLLDYKTFQRMVEVGYFSQKVLVEYDCAKRKARGISLSLHAEHMGEGKVIYEDTSPHEWEPVFPETITEMLWNIACK
;
A
#
# COMPACT_ATOMS: atom_id res chain seq x y z
N MET A 1 -35.57 -18.17 29.77
CA MET A 1 -35.34 -17.97 29.56
C MET A 1 -34.48 -17.94 28.94
N GLU A 2 -34.06 -17.88 28.45
CA GLU A 2 -33.28 -17.81 28.03
C GLU A 2 -32.69 -17.09 27.40
N LYS A 3 -31.98 -16.81 27.41
CA LYS A 3 -31.37 -16.13 27.01
C LYS A 3 -30.59 -16.20 26.08
N LEU A 4 -30.30 -15.78 25.46
CA LEU A 4 -29.73 -15.80 24.62
C LEU A 4 -28.70 -15.12 24.31
N ALA A 5 -28.05 -15.29 24.44
CA ALA A 5 -26.98 -14.89 24.42
C ALA A 5 -26.53 -14.59 23.15
N ILE A 6 -26.43 -13.88 22.75
CA ILE A 6 -26.06 -13.56 21.70
C ILE A 6 -24.93 -13.08 21.33
N PHE A 7 -24.34 -13.25 21.09
CA PHE A 7 -23.35 -13.00 20.75
C PHE A 7 -22.90 -12.44 19.79
N LEU A 8 -22.75 -11.82 19.65
CA LEU A 8 -22.30 -11.08 19.15
C LEU A 8 -21.18 -11.11 18.68
N LEU A 9 -20.88 -11.46 18.20
CA LEU A 9 -20.01 -11.63 17.75
C LEU A 9 -19.41 -10.88 17.02
N LEU A 10 -19.05 -10.43 17.27
CA LEU A 10 -18.34 -9.73 16.99
C LEU A 10 -17.38 -10.07 16.21
N LEU A 11 -17.41 -10.24 15.57
CA LEU A 11 -16.60 -10.48 14.65
C LEU A 11 -16.02 -9.33 14.22
N SER A 12 -15.29 -8.77 14.96
CA SER A 12 -14.47 -7.78 14.49
C SER A 12 -13.57 -8.45 13.59
N SER A 13 -13.81 -8.50 12.43
CA SER A 13 -12.87 -8.93 11.53
C SER A 13 -11.78 -7.93 11.59
N ALA A 14 -10.70 -8.30 12.07
CA ALA A 14 -9.51 -7.53 11.92
C ALA A 14 -9.41 -7.24 10.45
N ALA A 15 -9.31 -5.99 10.12
CA ALA A 15 -9.16 -5.62 8.74
C ALA A 15 -7.76 -6.00 8.34
N TRP A 16 -7.60 -7.17 7.81
CA TRP A 16 -6.31 -7.58 7.27
C TRP A 16 -6.16 -6.96 5.92
N ALA A 17 -4.99 -6.40 5.63
CA ALA A 17 -4.67 -5.96 4.31
C ALA A 17 -4.67 -7.18 3.40
N GLU A 18 -5.34 -7.05 2.27
CA GLU A 18 -5.32 -8.13 1.31
C GLU A 18 -4.40 -7.73 0.20
N TRP A 19 -3.14 -8.04 0.35
CA TRP A 19 -2.15 -7.68 -0.64
C TRP A 19 -2.24 -8.59 -1.84
N LYS A 20 -2.49 -8.00 -3.00
CA LYS A 20 -2.52 -8.74 -4.25
C LYS A 20 -1.24 -8.46 -5.02
N SER A 21 -0.59 -9.52 -5.47
CA SER A 21 0.67 -9.38 -6.17
C SER A 21 0.47 -8.65 -7.49
N VAL A 22 1.33 -7.69 -7.76
CA VAL A 22 1.32 -6.95 -9.01
C VAL A 22 2.52 -7.34 -9.86
N GLY A 23 3.56 -7.85 -9.23
CA GLY A 23 4.76 -8.24 -9.94
C GLY A 23 5.95 -8.17 -9.02
N GLU A 24 7.13 -8.42 -9.58
CA GLU A 24 8.34 -8.34 -8.78
C GLU A 24 9.53 -8.08 -9.71
N ASP A 25 10.60 -7.59 -9.13
CA ASP A 25 11.87 -7.46 -9.82
C ASP A 25 12.95 -8.04 -8.91
N ASN A 26 14.22 -7.76 -9.22
CA ASN A 26 15.31 -8.32 -8.43
C ASN A 26 15.37 -7.77 -7.02
N ALA A 27 14.79 -6.62 -6.77
CA ALA A 27 14.90 -5.95 -5.48
C ALA A 27 13.70 -6.20 -4.58
N ALA A 28 12.51 -6.29 -5.14
CA ALA A 28 11.29 -6.31 -4.32
C ALA A 28 10.13 -6.98 -5.03
N ALA A 29 9.18 -7.43 -4.25
CA ALA A 29 7.88 -7.86 -4.75
C ALA A 29 6.91 -6.71 -4.47
N PHE A 30 6.00 -6.47 -5.40
CA PHE A 30 5.09 -5.34 -5.35
C PHE A 30 3.66 -5.82 -5.22
N TYR A 31 2.89 -5.14 -4.38
CA TYR A 31 1.53 -5.54 -4.08
C TYR A 31 0.62 -4.31 -4.03
N ALA A 32 -0.65 -4.53 -4.29
CA ALA A 32 -1.68 -3.52 -4.13
C ALA A 32 -2.77 -4.08 -3.23
N ASP A 33 -3.49 -3.19 -2.57
CA ASP A 33 -4.68 -3.58 -1.82
C ASP A 33 -5.86 -2.87 -2.45
N PRO A 34 -6.49 -3.48 -3.46
CA PRO A 34 -7.57 -2.81 -4.18
C PRO A 34 -8.78 -2.46 -3.31
N ALA A 35 -8.95 -3.15 -2.18
CA ALA A 35 -10.05 -2.83 -1.29
C ALA A 35 -9.91 -1.46 -0.65
N THR A 36 -8.71 -0.88 -0.70
CA THR A 36 -8.47 0.45 -0.13
C THR A 36 -8.67 1.59 -1.11
N ILE A 37 -9.05 1.28 -2.35
CA ILE A 37 -9.18 2.32 -3.37
C ILE A 37 -10.29 3.27 -3.02
N VAL A 38 -9.96 4.57 -3.01
CA VAL A 38 -10.94 5.63 -2.81
C VAL A 38 -10.86 6.58 -3.99
N ARG A 39 -11.96 6.68 -4.73
CA ARG A 39 -12.04 7.57 -5.88
C ARG A 39 -12.61 8.92 -5.46
N SER A 40 -12.08 9.97 -6.03
CA SER A 40 -12.58 11.30 -5.79
C SER A 40 -12.38 12.10 -7.08
N GLY A 41 -13.44 12.18 -7.89
CA GLY A 41 -13.32 12.82 -9.18
C GLY A 41 -12.30 12.12 -10.05
N ASN A 42 -11.30 12.85 -10.49
CA ASN A 42 -10.26 12.31 -11.37
C ASN A 42 -9.10 11.68 -10.60
N THR A 43 -9.18 11.58 -9.29
CA THR A 43 -8.09 11.00 -8.53
C THR A 43 -8.53 9.71 -7.84
N ALA A 44 -7.56 8.88 -7.52
CA ALA A 44 -7.79 7.64 -6.79
C ALA A 44 -6.63 7.46 -5.82
N LYS A 45 -6.93 6.97 -4.63
CA LYS A 45 -5.89 6.63 -3.65
C LYS A 45 -5.90 5.14 -3.44
N GLN A 46 -4.73 4.57 -3.25
CA GLN A 46 -4.62 3.14 -3.06
C GLN A 46 -3.36 2.82 -2.26
N TRP A 47 -3.49 1.91 -1.30
CA TRP A 47 -2.32 1.43 -0.58
C TRP A 47 -1.60 0.39 -1.42
N SER A 48 -0.29 0.49 -1.42
CA SER A 48 0.57 -0.50 -2.07
C SER A 48 1.70 -0.87 -1.12
N LEU A 49 2.37 -1.96 -1.43
CA LEU A 49 3.40 -2.53 -0.58
C LEU A 49 4.58 -2.95 -1.42
N LEU A 50 5.77 -2.60 -0.95
CA LEU A 50 7.01 -3.09 -1.51
C LEU A 50 7.63 -4.01 -0.47
N ASP A 51 7.80 -5.26 -0.83
CA ASP A 51 8.39 -6.24 0.07
C ASP A 51 9.78 -6.56 -0.47
N TYR A 52 10.79 -6.11 0.23
CA TYR A 52 12.17 -6.19 -0.26
C TYR A 52 12.73 -7.59 -0.06
N LYS A 53 13.48 -8.04 -1.04
CA LYS A 53 14.06 -9.37 -1.00
C LYS A 53 15.27 -9.45 -0.09
N THR A 54 15.88 -8.30 0.18
CA THR A 54 17.01 -8.25 1.09
C THR A 54 16.79 -7.13 2.09
N PHE A 55 17.53 -7.19 3.19
CA PHE A 55 17.47 -6.19 4.24
C PHE A 55 17.87 -4.82 3.68
N GLN A 56 17.04 -3.83 3.94
CA GLN A 56 17.29 -2.47 3.51
C GLN A 56 17.76 -1.66 4.71
N ARG A 57 18.51 -0.61 4.44
CA ARG A 57 19.04 0.19 5.52
C ARG A 57 18.80 1.66 5.24
N MET A 58 18.28 2.37 6.23
CA MET A 58 18.10 3.80 6.15
C MET A 58 18.85 4.38 7.35
N VAL A 59 19.98 5.03 7.09
CA VAL A 59 20.88 5.53 8.13
C VAL A 59 21.26 4.35 9.01
N GLU A 60 20.74 4.28 10.23
CA GLU A 60 21.13 3.23 11.15
C GLU A 60 20.01 2.24 11.44
N VAL A 61 18.90 2.33 10.74
CA VAL A 61 17.80 1.42 10.97
C VAL A 61 17.58 0.57 9.73
N GLY A 62 17.12 -0.64 9.96
CA GLY A 62 16.89 -1.56 8.87
C GLY A 62 15.43 -1.89 8.74
N TYR A 63 15.01 -2.24 7.53
CA TYR A 63 13.64 -2.58 7.27
C TYR A 63 13.54 -3.59 6.13
N PHE A 64 12.40 -4.27 6.04
CA PHE A 64 12.17 -5.25 4.99
C PHE A 64 11.00 -4.90 4.10
N SER A 65 10.15 -3.97 4.49
CA SER A 65 9.00 -3.64 3.63
C SER A 65 8.60 -2.19 3.83
N GLN A 66 7.82 -1.73 2.88
CA GLN A 66 7.39 -0.34 2.83
C GLN A 66 5.94 -0.30 2.37
N LYS A 67 5.10 0.39 3.13
CA LYS A 67 3.73 0.63 2.72
C LYS A 67 3.62 2.07 2.23
N VAL A 68 2.94 2.26 1.12
CA VAL A 68 2.82 3.59 0.52
C VAL A 68 1.37 3.81 0.13
N LEU A 69 0.83 4.93 0.58
CA LEU A 69 -0.45 5.39 0.06
C LEU A 69 -0.13 6.29 -1.13
N VAL A 70 -0.59 5.89 -2.30
CA VAL A 70 -0.30 6.62 -3.52
C VAL A 70 -1.59 7.23 -4.04
N GLU A 71 -1.48 8.47 -4.45
CA GLU A 71 -2.57 9.17 -5.10
C GLU A 71 -2.30 9.18 -6.59
N TYR A 72 -3.30 8.79 -7.37
CA TYR A 72 -3.19 8.70 -8.82
C TYR A 72 -4.10 9.72 -9.46
N ASP A 73 -3.57 10.44 -10.46
CA ASP A 73 -4.39 11.33 -11.28
C ASP A 73 -4.78 10.51 -12.50
N CYS A 74 -6.02 10.08 -12.54
CA CYS A 74 -6.47 9.17 -13.57
C CYS A 74 -6.66 9.85 -14.91
N ALA A 75 -6.81 11.16 -14.92
CA ALA A 75 -6.96 11.92 -16.17
C ALA A 75 -5.62 12.25 -16.79
N LYS A 76 -4.61 12.52 -15.96
CA LYS A 76 -3.33 13.00 -16.48
C LYS A 76 -2.22 11.96 -16.38
N ARG A 77 -2.52 10.76 -15.93
CA ARG A 77 -1.55 9.67 -15.80
C ARG A 77 -0.34 10.10 -14.97
N LYS A 78 -0.62 10.54 -13.75
CA LYS A 78 0.42 10.91 -12.80
C LYS A 78 0.15 10.23 -11.48
N ALA A 79 1.19 10.15 -10.65
CA ALA A 79 1.08 9.51 -9.34
C ALA A 79 1.99 10.26 -8.37
N ARG A 80 1.61 10.22 -7.09
CA ARG A 80 2.48 10.74 -6.03
C ARG A 80 2.24 9.97 -4.76
N GLY A 81 3.30 9.76 -4.00
CA GLY A 81 3.17 9.19 -2.66
C GLY A 81 2.68 10.26 -1.72
N ILE A 82 1.71 9.91 -0.86
CA ILE A 82 1.21 10.86 0.12
C ILE A 82 1.36 10.34 1.54
N SER A 83 1.74 9.08 1.70
CA SER A 83 2.02 8.54 3.02
C SER A 83 2.91 7.32 2.85
N LEU A 84 3.90 7.17 3.71
CA LEU A 84 4.86 6.09 3.59
C LEU A 84 5.25 5.62 4.97
N SER A 85 5.35 4.31 5.15
CA SER A 85 5.89 3.76 6.39
C SER A 85 6.85 2.63 6.06
N LEU A 86 7.97 2.60 6.76
CA LEU A 86 8.95 1.52 6.64
C LEU A 86 8.76 0.57 7.81
N HIS A 87 8.80 -0.72 7.52
CA HIS A 87 8.49 -1.74 8.50
C HIS A 87 9.65 -2.69 8.71
N ALA A 88 9.84 -3.11 9.94
CA ALA A 88 10.98 -3.96 10.30
C ALA A 88 10.92 -5.32 9.65
N GLU A 89 9.73 -5.82 9.34
CA GLU A 89 9.56 -7.16 8.82
C GLU A 89 8.94 -7.12 7.43
N HIS A 90 8.87 -8.29 6.83
CA HIS A 90 8.26 -8.43 5.51
C HIS A 90 6.77 -8.16 5.54
N MET A 91 6.22 -7.84 4.40
CA MET A 91 4.77 -7.72 4.19
C MET A 91 4.11 -6.65 5.04
N GLY A 92 4.84 -5.58 5.34
CA GLY A 92 4.27 -4.46 6.08
C GLY A 92 4.05 -4.76 7.54
N GLU A 93 4.79 -5.72 8.08
CA GLU A 93 4.58 -6.14 9.46
C GLU A 93 5.75 -5.70 10.33
N GLY A 94 5.57 -5.89 11.62
CA GLY A 94 6.61 -5.52 12.56
C GLY A 94 6.59 -4.04 12.89
N LYS A 95 7.60 -3.63 13.59
CA LYS A 95 7.69 -2.26 14.10
C LYS A 95 7.82 -1.27 12.95
N VAL A 96 7.11 -0.15 13.07
CA VAL A 96 7.25 0.94 12.12
C VAL A 96 8.55 1.67 12.44
N ILE A 97 9.46 1.67 11.46
CA ILE A 97 10.78 2.25 11.63
C ILE A 97 10.78 3.74 11.30
N TYR A 98 9.95 4.13 10.35
CA TYR A 98 9.96 5.50 9.85
C TYR A 98 8.63 5.78 9.17
N GLU A 99 8.15 7.00 9.32
CA GLU A 99 6.92 7.43 8.65
C GLU A 99 7.11 8.79 8.03
N ASP A 100 6.47 8.97 6.88
CA ASP A 100 6.46 10.26 6.20
C ASP A 100 5.05 10.44 5.64
N THR A 101 4.36 11.47 6.10
CA THR A 101 3.00 11.74 5.63
C THR A 101 2.93 12.99 4.79
N SER A 102 4.05 13.47 4.29
CA SER A 102 4.09 14.64 3.41
C SER A 102 3.79 14.23 1.98
N PRO A 103 2.89 14.93 1.31
CA PRO A 103 2.67 14.63 -0.11
C PRO A 103 3.91 14.96 -0.91
N HIS A 104 4.27 14.05 -1.81
CA HIS A 104 5.39 14.26 -2.69
C HIS A 104 4.90 14.88 -3.99
N GLU A 105 5.82 15.17 -4.89
CA GLU A 105 5.47 15.80 -6.14
C GLU A 105 4.86 14.81 -7.10
N TRP A 106 3.99 15.29 -7.95
CA TRP A 106 3.39 14.45 -8.97
C TRP A 106 4.44 14.01 -9.97
N GLU A 107 4.44 12.74 -10.31
CA GLU A 107 5.37 12.16 -11.26
C GLU A 107 4.59 11.49 -12.37
N PRO A 108 5.09 11.51 -13.59
CA PRO A 108 4.38 10.84 -14.68
C PRO A 108 4.41 9.33 -14.51
N VAL A 109 3.34 8.68 -14.94
CA VAL A 109 3.25 7.23 -14.95
C VAL A 109 3.74 6.75 -16.29
N PHE A 110 4.90 6.12 -16.33
CA PHE A 110 5.49 5.66 -17.57
C PHE A 110 4.93 4.30 -17.95
N PRO A 111 4.80 4.01 -19.26
CA PRO A 111 4.28 2.72 -19.69
C PRO A 111 5.23 1.59 -19.34
N GLU A 112 4.64 0.40 -19.14
CA GLU A 112 5.38 -0.82 -18.88
C GLU A 112 6.17 -0.78 -17.58
N THR A 113 5.57 -0.14 -16.56
CA THR A 113 6.18 -0.08 -15.23
C THR A 113 5.20 -0.64 -14.21
N ILE A 114 5.72 -0.97 -13.04
CA ILE A 114 4.88 -1.38 -11.91
C ILE A 114 3.90 -0.26 -11.56
N THR A 115 4.37 0.98 -11.64
CA THR A 115 3.49 2.12 -11.33
C THR A 115 2.30 2.17 -12.29
N GLU A 116 2.51 1.84 -13.55
CA GLU A 116 1.39 1.80 -14.48
C GLU A 116 0.41 0.70 -14.11
N MET A 117 0.90 -0.45 -13.69
CA MET A 117 0.01 -1.52 -13.26
C MET A 117 -0.82 -1.08 -12.08
N LEU A 118 -0.21 -0.42 -11.11
CA LEU A 118 -0.91 0.09 -9.95
C LEU A 118 -1.91 1.19 -10.34
N TRP A 119 -1.52 2.06 -11.26
CA TRP A 119 -2.39 3.11 -11.77
C TRP A 119 -3.63 2.50 -12.43
N ASN A 120 -3.43 1.46 -13.23
CA ASN A 120 -4.54 0.79 -13.89
C ASN A 120 -5.50 0.18 -12.88
N ILE A 121 -4.99 -0.42 -11.83
CA ILE A 121 -5.85 -0.99 -10.79
C ILE A 121 -6.65 0.10 -10.10
N ALA A 122 -6.00 1.19 -9.75
CA ALA A 122 -6.66 2.25 -8.99
C ALA A 122 -7.65 3.05 -9.83
N CYS A 123 -7.37 3.22 -11.12
CA CYS A 123 -8.13 4.12 -11.97
C CYS A 123 -9.17 3.42 -12.84
N LYS A 124 -9.18 2.11 -12.82
CA LYS A 124 -10.17 1.35 -13.59
C LYS A 124 -11.19 0.71 -12.68
#